data_f5734dd69ec954e56eeb8fae4b50f0e2
#
_entry.id   f5734dd69ec954e56eeb8fae4b50f0e2
#
_cell.length_a   1.000
_cell.length_b   1.000
_cell.length_c   1.000
_cell.angle_alpha   90.00
_cell.angle_beta   90.00
_cell.angle_gamma   90.00
#
_symmetry.space_group_name_H-M   'P 1'
#
loop_
_entity.id
_entity.type
_entity.pdbx_description
1 polymer ?
#
loop_
_entity_poly.entity_id
_entity_poly.type
_entity_poly.pdbx_seq_one_letter_code
_entity_poly.pdbx_strand_id
1 'polypeptide(L)'
;MKKESPAPGAVNTRKKAAPRRPAAAKKAAPAAVVAEPAAKPVTAAKPAKRTRVAKPPVSDPPVHGDPLAPEVASVVPPPPGAVSEGAANAPAALREAPNPFVEPRVDSPAEVRTAEAPAPAAAPVVTSAVPATQPVSERLSILMVTSEAHPFATTGGLAEVAAALPQALAAGGHDVTIVLPRYRGVETTGASEVTVSFRFGATTISLSVLERTLNSGVRLALVEAPDLFDRDGLYGDANGDYPDNAWRFAIFSRAALEYARVKGVRPSIIHAHDWQAGLVPVYQKMLFSADPVVGGVPAVFTIHNLAFQGLFPASTVEAIGLGWEVLDIQAMEYWGQVSYLKAGINFSEQITTVSPTYATEITSPELGFGFDGILRRRAADLVGILNGIDTERWNPAADAYLPTAFTPDDLTGKQAAKRALLEETGLGADARAIARPVIGLMSRLTDQKGFDLLTAAADELMSLDASWVMLGSGERRYEELWRTLAARHSGRVAVTIGFDERLAHLIEAGADLFLMPSRFEPCGLNQLYSLRYGTLPIVRATGGLKDTVDDAGRAGAGTGFTFLQYTPGALVDAIRRALVAYRSADLWRGMQRRAMRQDHSWDASAREYVKVYRALTAEARERSTRQP
;
A
#
# COMPACT_ATOMS: atom_id res chain seq x y z
N MET A 1 -48.09 29.49 -56.93
CA MET A 1 -49.40 29.74 -56.40
C MET A 1 -49.22 29.95 -54.92
N LYS A 2 -49.16 31.25 -54.47
CA LYS A 2 -50.28 32.00 -53.86
C LYS A 2 -50.84 31.22 -52.68
N LYS A 3 -50.90 31.70 -51.44
CA LYS A 3 -51.14 33.01 -50.81
C LYS A 3 -50.93 32.84 -49.31
N GLU A 4 -50.37 33.70 -48.62
CA GLU A 4 -50.76 34.96 -47.94
C GLU A 4 -50.96 34.79 -46.44
N SER A 5 -50.17 35.58 -45.71
CA SER A 5 -50.40 36.02 -44.31
C SER A 5 -51.74 36.81 -44.18
N PRO A 6 -52.23 37.00 -42.98
CA PRO A 6 -52.06 38.30 -42.35
C PRO A 6 -51.78 38.31 -40.83
N ALA A 7 -51.08 39.32 -40.39
CA ALA A 7 -51.17 39.97 -39.08
C ALA A 7 -52.21 41.10 -39.19
N PRO A 8 -52.51 41.97 -38.15
CA PRO A 8 -52.22 41.99 -36.72
C PRO A 8 -53.44 42.32 -35.85
N GLY A 9 -53.33 42.24 -34.53
CA GLY A 9 -54.33 42.74 -33.61
C GLY A 9 -53.72 43.17 -32.26
N ALA A 10 -53.91 44.42 -31.95
CA ALA A 10 -53.26 45.25 -30.93
C ALA A 10 -53.78 45.03 -29.47
N VAL A 11 -52.85 45.30 -28.54
CA VAL A 11 -52.99 46.05 -27.29
C VAL A 11 -53.98 45.52 -26.24
N ASN A 12 -53.47 45.06 -25.08
CA ASN A 12 -53.94 45.64 -23.83
C ASN A 12 -52.86 45.51 -22.69
N THR A 13 -52.49 46.64 -22.21
CA THR A 13 -51.65 46.89 -21.07
C THR A 13 -52.40 46.58 -19.78
N ARG A 14 -51.89 45.66 -18.96
CA ARG A 14 -52.14 45.66 -17.53
C ARG A 14 -50.87 45.51 -16.75
N LYS A 15 -50.44 46.61 -16.11
CA LYS A 15 -49.47 46.65 -15.02
C LYS A 15 -49.90 45.67 -13.93
N LYS A 16 -49.04 44.72 -13.56
CA LYS A 16 -49.11 44.04 -12.28
C LYS A 16 -47.85 44.32 -11.50
N ALA A 17 -48.10 44.76 -10.25
CA ALA A 17 -47.20 45.26 -9.27
C ALA A 17 -46.14 44.18 -8.82
N ALA A 18 -44.97 44.66 -8.49
CA ALA A 18 -43.89 43.91 -7.86
C ALA A 18 -44.29 43.45 -6.44
N PRO A 19 -43.90 42.26 -5.97
CA PRO A 19 -44.08 41.88 -4.57
C PRO A 19 -43.06 42.58 -3.66
N ARG A 20 -43.55 43.12 -2.57
CA ARG A 20 -42.79 43.77 -1.48
C ARG A 20 -41.88 42.77 -0.78
N ARG A 21 -40.64 43.14 -0.53
CA ARG A 21 -39.72 42.49 0.41
C ARG A 21 -40.33 42.48 1.83
N PRO A 22 -40.23 41.36 2.58
CA PRO A 22 -40.50 41.36 4.02
C PRO A 22 -39.40 42.11 4.80
N ALA A 23 -39.81 42.85 5.81
CA ALA A 23 -38.98 43.65 6.69
C ALA A 23 -38.01 42.78 7.51
N ALA A 24 -36.81 43.30 7.73
CA ALA A 24 -35.77 42.76 8.59
C ALA A 24 -36.25 42.55 10.03
N ALA A 25 -36.16 41.30 10.52
CA ALA A 25 -36.31 41.00 11.94
C ALA A 25 -35.07 41.50 12.72
N LYS A 26 -35.30 42.27 13.76
CA LYS A 26 -34.30 42.78 14.70
C LYS A 26 -33.56 41.59 15.37
N LYS A 27 -32.22 41.59 15.29
CA LYS A 27 -31.36 40.73 16.09
C LYS A 27 -31.53 41.09 17.57
N ALA A 28 -31.97 40.12 18.37
CA ALA A 28 -31.85 40.19 19.83
C ALA A 28 -30.39 39.97 20.22
N ALA A 29 -29.86 40.83 21.08
CA ALA A 29 -28.52 40.67 21.66
C ALA A 29 -28.51 39.52 22.68
N PRO A 30 -27.41 38.76 22.79
CA PRO A 30 -27.26 37.74 23.84
C PRO A 30 -27.02 38.41 25.20
N ALA A 31 -27.64 37.81 26.23
CA ALA A 31 -27.57 38.25 27.63
C ALA A 31 -26.13 38.21 28.15
N ALA A 32 -25.76 39.25 28.92
CA ALA A 32 -24.49 39.37 29.61
C ALA A 32 -24.34 38.27 30.67
N VAL A 33 -23.26 37.52 30.59
CA VAL A 33 -22.78 36.65 31.67
C VAL A 33 -22.07 37.53 32.70
N VAL A 34 -22.53 37.46 33.92
CA VAL A 34 -21.97 38.20 35.08
C VAL A 34 -20.58 37.61 35.38
N ALA A 35 -19.56 38.47 35.35
CA ALA A 35 -18.19 38.12 35.74
C ALA A 35 -18.06 38.16 37.26
N GLU A 36 -17.56 37.09 37.85
CA GLU A 36 -17.06 37.05 39.23
C GLU A 36 -15.77 37.88 39.37
N PRO A 37 -15.53 38.53 40.53
CA PRO A 37 -14.40 39.43 40.70
C PRO A 37 -13.07 38.71 40.88
N ALA A 38 -12.06 39.17 40.14
CA ALA A 38 -10.67 38.70 40.18
C ALA A 38 -10.03 38.83 41.58
N ALA A 39 -9.44 37.75 42.06
CA ALA A 39 -8.59 37.72 43.25
C ALA A 39 -7.27 38.48 43.00
N LYS A 40 -6.86 39.30 43.97
CA LYS A 40 -5.63 40.11 43.97
C LYS A 40 -4.37 39.22 43.99
N PRO A 41 -3.27 39.61 43.32
CA PRO A 41 -2.02 38.86 43.34
C PRO A 41 -1.32 38.92 44.69
N VAL A 42 -0.95 37.74 45.20
CA VAL A 42 -0.12 37.56 46.37
C VAL A 42 1.34 37.76 45.97
N THR A 43 2.02 38.68 46.66
CA THR A 43 3.43 39.03 46.50
C THR A 43 4.35 37.85 46.80
N ALA A 44 5.29 37.59 45.91
CA ALA A 44 6.31 36.56 46.04
C ALA A 44 7.29 36.87 47.17
N ALA A 45 7.44 35.93 48.11
CA ALA A 45 8.49 35.94 49.13
C ALA A 45 9.79 35.33 48.58
N LYS A 46 10.94 35.97 48.86
CA LYS A 46 12.29 35.56 48.50
C LYS A 46 12.66 34.19 49.14
N PRO A 47 13.38 33.29 48.45
CA PRO A 47 13.83 32.03 49.04
C PRO A 47 15.00 32.25 50.00
N ALA A 48 14.88 31.63 51.17
CA ALA A 48 15.92 31.58 52.19
C ALA A 48 17.07 30.63 51.79
N LYS A 49 18.30 31.01 52.12
CA LYS A 49 19.56 30.25 51.90
C LYS A 49 19.51 28.90 52.64
N ARG A 50 19.65 27.81 51.93
CA ARG A 50 19.87 26.47 52.48
C ARG A 50 21.36 26.26 52.77
N THR A 51 21.65 25.99 54.03
CA THR A 51 22.93 25.60 54.56
C THR A 51 23.36 24.20 54.07
N ARG A 52 24.61 24.09 53.69
CA ARG A 52 25.32 22.83 53.30
C ARG A 52 25.34 21.90 54.50
N VAL A 53 24.81 20.66 54.34
CA VAL A 53 25.07 19.55 55.25
C VAL A 53 26.14 18.62 54.62
N ALA A 54 27.15 18.27 55.42
CA ALA A 54 28.29 17.47 55.04
C ALA A 54 27.94 16.00 54.80
N LYS A 55 28.68 15.40 53.85
CA LYS A 55 28.65 13.98 53.51
C LYS A 55 29.34 13.13 54.61
N PRO A 56 28.81 11.99 55.03
CA PRO A 56 29.55 11.03 55.84
C PRO A 56 30.42 10.12 54.95
N PRO A 57 31.46 9.46 55.54
CA PRO A 57 32.52 8.77 54.78
C PRO A 57 32.10 7.37 54.31
N VAL A 58 32.70 6.98 53.20
CA VAL A 58 32.60 5.68 52.52
C VAL A 58 33.40 4.63 53.33
N SER A 59 32.83 3.49 53.56
CA SER A 59 33.52 2.25 53.99
C SER A 59 33.27 1.17 52.93
N ASP A 60 34.38 0.59 52.44
CA ASP A 60 34.45 -0.46 51.41
C ASP A 60 34.03 -1.85 51.97
N PRO A 61 33.63 -2.75 51.05
CA PRO A 61 32.96 -4.00 51.32
C PRO A 61 33.88 -5.23 51.40
N PRO A 62 33.36 -6.40 51.69
CA PRO A 62 34.02 -7.65 51.33
C PRO A 62 33.43 -8.30 50.08
N VAL A 63 34.33 -8.84 49.30
CA VAL A 63 34.18 -9.63 48.09
C VAL A 63 33.59 -10.99 48.38
N HIS A 64 32.52 -11.39 47.69
CA HIS A 64 32.22 -12.80 47.38
C HIS A 64 31.42 -12.93 46.07
N GLY A 65 31.87 -13.89 45.33
CA GLY A 65 31.69 -14.31 43.97
C GLY A 65 30.31 -14.52 43.40
N ASP A 66 30.37 -14.52 42.07
CA ASP A 66 29.46 -14.83 40.96
C ASP A 66 28.33 -15.85 41.19
N PRO A 67 27.22 -15.83 40.39
CA PRO A 67 27.30 -16.04 38.96
C PRO A 67 26.32 -15.21 38.05
N LEU A 68 26.86 -14.82 36.92
CA LEU A 68 26.30 -14.68 35.56
C LEU A 68 24.76 -14.70 35.38
N ALA A 69 24.21 -13.54 35.01
CA ALA A 69 23.03 -13.41 34.17
C ALA A 69 23.41 -12.78 32.82
N PRO A 70 22.91 -13.27 31.70
CA PRO A 70 23.34 -12.78 30.39
C PRO A 70 22.61 -11.48 29.98
N GLU A 71 23.40 -10.51 29.61
CA GLU A 71 22.99 -9.35 28.83
C GLU A 71 22.39 -9.81 27.49
N VAL A 72 21.14 -9.48 27.22
CA VAL A 72 20.52 -9.67 25.91
C VAL A 72 20.94 -8.50 25.04
N ALA A 73 22.04 -8.69 24.34
CA ALA A 73 22.42 -7.82 23.24
C ALA A 73 21.47 -8.04 22.06
N SER A 74 20.82 -6.98 21.63
CA SER A 74 20.06 -6.93 20.39
C SER A 74 21.03 -7.12 19.21
N VAL A 75 21.04 -8.31 18.63
CA VAL A 75 21.84 -8.64 17.45
C VAL A 75 21.06 -8.25 16.20
N VAL A 76 21.39 -7.10 15.64
CA VAL A 76 21.10 -6.77 14.24
C VAL A 76 22.16 -7.49 13.40
N PRO A 77 21.81 -8.34 12.42
CA PRO A 77 22.80 -8.97 11.56
C PRO A 77 23.50 -7.92 10.68
N PRO A 78 24.84 -7.99 10.50
CA PRO A 78 25.58 -7.06 9.65
C PRO A 78 25.28 -7.33 8.17
N PRO A 79 25.39 -6.28 7.32
CA PRO A 79 25.28 -6.43 5.88
C PRO A 79 26.47 -7.23 5.32
N PRO A 80 26.32 -8.02 4.26
CA PRO A 80 27.41 -8.77 3.65
C PRO A 80 28.32 -7.82 2.85
N GLY A 81 29.64 -7.94 3.13
CA GLY A 81 30.69 -7.47 2.22
C GLY A 81 31.60 -6.36 2.69
N ALA A 82 32.62 -6.72 3.49
CA ALA A 82 33.90 -6.03 3.47
C ALA A 82 35.01 -7.11 3.47
N VAL A 83 35.62 -7.31 2.32
CA VAL A 83 36.81 -8.18 2.17
C VAL A 83 38.03 -7.31 2.43
N SER A 84 38.79 -7.67 3.45
CA SER A 84 40.12 -7.07 3.73
C SER A 84 41.14 -7.60 2.74
N GLU A 85 41.92 -6.71 2.13
CA GLU A 85 43.12 -7.02 1.35
C GLU A 85 44.22 -7.63 2.21
N GLY A 86 44.85 -8.67 1.70
CA GLY A 86 46.06 -9.29 2.27
C GLY A 86 46.75 -10.23 1.29
N ALA A 87 47.66 -9.67 0.52
CA ALA A 87 48.93 -10.17 -0.05
C ALA A 87 49.04 -11.58 -0.71
N ALA A 88 49.32 -11.51 -2.02
CA ALA A 88 50.37 -12.20 -2.79
C ALA A 88 50.48 -13.73 -2.79
N ASN A 89 50.15 -14.35 -3.95
CA ASN A 89 51.08 -15.11 -4.82
C ASN A 89 50.38 -15.73 -6.02
N ALA A 90 50.82 -15.39 -7.22
CA ALA A 90 50.56 -16.14 -8.45
C ALA A 90 51.67 -17.24 -8.58
N PRO A 91 51.61 -18.23 -9.52
CA PRO A 91 50.86 -18.31 -10.78
C PRO A 91 50.27 -19.71 -11.12
N ALA A 92 49.37 -19.79 -12.05
CA ALA A 92 49.38 -20.84 -13.10
C ALA A 92 48.23 -20.66 -14.10
N ALA A 93 48.58 -20.71 -15.36
CA ALA A 93 47.75 -20.64 -16.53
C ALA A 93 46.72 -21.77 -16.61
N LEU A 94 45.46 -21.46 -17.00
CA LEU A 94 44.53 -22.43 -17.57
C LEU A 94 43.71 -21.77 -18.70
N ARG A 95 43.93 -22.35 -19.81
CA ARG A 95 43.28 -22.41 -21.14
C ARG A 95 41.90 -21.83 -21.26
N GLU A 96 41.75 -20.99 -22.29
CA GLU A 96 40.49 -20.54 -22.90
C GLU A 96 39.64 -21.73 -23.39
N ALA A 97 38.33 -21.66 -23.10
CA ALA A 97 37.32 -22.47 -23.75
C ALA A 97 36.46 -21.57 -24.68
N PRO A 98 36.02 -22.06 -25.85
CA PRO A 98 35.53 -21.19 -26.93
C PRO A 98 34.08 -20.74 -26.73
N ASN A 99 33.85 -19.51 -27.18
CA ASN A 99 32.57 -18.81 -27.24
C ASN A 99 31.67 -19.39 -28.37
N PRO A 100 30.43 -19.80 -28.14
CA PRO A 100 29.51 -20.24 -29.17
C PRO A 100 28.49 -19.17 -29.52
N PHE A 101 28.86 -18.12 -30.21
CA PHE A 101 27.93 -17.28 -30.98
C PHE A 101 28.47 -17.10 -32.40
N VAL A 102 27.99 -17.97 -33.29
CA VAL A 102 28.09 -17.84 -34.73
C VAL A 102 26.76 -17.29 -35.23
N GLU A 103 26.79 -16.13 -35.84
CA GLU A 103 25.66 -15.53 -36.56
C GLU A 103 25.39 -16.35 -37.84
N PRO A 104 24.11 -16.62 -38.21
CA PRO A 104 23.81 -17.13 -39.53
C PRO A 104 23.75 -16.00 -40.56
N ARG A 105 24.49 -16.22 -41.66
CA ARG A 105 24.50 -15.37 -42.87
C ARG A 105 23.13 -15.40 -43.52
N VAL A 106 22.70 -14.23 -43.97
CA VAL A 106 21.51 -13.99 -44.79
C VAL A 106 21.91 -14.23 -46.25
N ASP A 107 21.30 -15.24 -46.90
CA ASP A 107 21.31 -15.37 -48.37
C ASP A 107 20.07 -14.70 -48.99
N SER A 108 20.29 -14.01 -50.09
CA SER A 108 19.36 -13.18 -50.83
C SER A 108 18.34 -13.96 -51.72
N PRO A 109 17.34 -13.30 -52.30
CA PRO A 109 15.96 -13.77 -52.36
C PRO A 109 15.63 -14.57 -53.65
N ALA A 110 14.74 -15.54 -53.53
CA ALA A 110 14.10 -16.21 -54.66
C ALA A 110 12.70 -15.61 -54.91
N GLU A 111 12.41 -15.48 -56.20
CA GLU A 111 11.26 -14.85 -56.85
C GLU A 111 9.90 -15.32 -56.32
N VAL A 112 9.03 -14.35 -56.06
CA VAL A 112 7.60 -14.55 -55.69
C VAL A 112 6.81 -14.72 -57.00
N ARG A 113 6.25 -15.92 -57.20
CA ARG A 113 5.18 -16.18 -58.18
C ARG A 113 3.85 -15.73 -57.57
N THR A 114 3.20 -14.77 -58.24
CA THR A 114 1.83 -14.36 -57.98
C THR A 114 0.85 -15.47 -58.30
N ALA A 115 0.10 -15.92 -57.27
CA ALA A 115 -1.09 -16.75 -57.44
C ALA A 115 -2.35 -15.91 -57.27
N GLU A 116 -3.22 -16.07 -58.26
CA GLU A 116 -4.51 -15.40 -58.46
C GLU A 116 -5.51 -15.77 -57.34
N ALA A 117 -6.23 -14.76 -56.82
CA ALA A 117 -7.22 -14.95 -55.74
C ALA A 117 -8.56 -15.47 -56.28
N PRO A 118 -9.21 -16.43 -55.63
CA PRO A 118 -10.56 -16.87 -55.99
C PRO A 118 -11.63 -15.90 -55.44
N ALA A 119 -12.72 -15.75 -56.22
CA ALA A 119 -13.86 -14.90 -55.96
C ALA A 119 -14.61 -15.18 -54.64
N PRO A 120 -15.32 -14.19 -54.06
CA PRO A 120 -15.95 -14.34 -52.76
C PRO A 120 -17.19 -15.22 -52.83
N ALA A 121 -17.23 -16.23 -51.96
CA ALA A 121 -18.43 -17.05 -51.71
C ALA A 121 -19.45 -16.29 -50.84
N ALA A 122 -20.75 -16.50 -51.16
CA ALA A 122 -21.87 -15.85 -50.50
C ALA A 122 -21.88 -16.07 -48.99
N ALA A 123 -22.15 -15.00 -48.23
CA ALA A 123 -22.27 -15.03 -46.77
C ALA A 123 -23.48 -15.88 -46.32
N PRO A 124 -23.33 -16.72 -45.28
CA PRO A 124 -24.44 -17.39 -44.66
C PRO A 124 -25.28 -16.42 -43.82
N VAL A 125 -26.60 -16.55 -43.94
CA VAL A 125 -27.60 -15.85 -43.13
C VAL A 125 -27.36 -16.17 -41.65
N VAL A 126 -27.00 -15.18 -40.88
CA VAL A 126 -26.85 -15.28 -39.43
C VAL A 126 -28.25 -15.26 -38.83
N THR A 127 -28.74 -16.44 -38.48
CA THR A 127 -29.88 -16.57 -37.53
C THR A 127 -29.41 -16.02 -36.19
N SER A 128 -30.12 -14.99 -35.67
CA SER A 128 -29.93 -14.43 -34.34
C SER A 128 -29.99 -15.54 -33.29
N ALA A 129 -28.85 -15.98 -32.82
CA ALA A 129 -28.75 -16.77 -31.62
C ALA A 129 -29.19 -15.91 -30.43
N VAL A 130 -30.18 -16.36 -29.69
CA VAL A 130 -30.53 -15.88 -28.36
C VAL A 130 -29.24 -15.79 -27.54
N PRO A 131 -28.95 -14.67 -26.88
CA PRO A 131 -27.72 -14.58 -26.10
C PRO A 131 -27.75 -15.70 -25.06
N ALA A 132 -26.73 -16.58 -25.12
CA ALA A 132 -26.52 -17.58 -24.10
C ALA A 132 -26.42 -16.84 -22.77
N THR A 133 -27.32 -17.13 -21.84
CA THR A 133 -27.25 -16.70 -20.44
C THR A 133 -25.86 -17.12 -19.96
N GLN A 134 -25.00 -16.13 -19.70
CA GLN A 134 -23.73 -16.40 -19.05
C GLN A 134 -24.03 -17.17 -17.76
N PRO A 135 -23.30 -18.24 -17.46
CA PRO A 135 -23.53 -18.97 -16.22
C PRO A 135 -23.46 -17.96 -15.08
N VAL A 136 -24.52 -17.92 -14.26
CA VAL A 136 -24.57 -17.09 -13.05
C VAL A 136 -23.32 -17.43 -12.27
N SER A 137 -22.39 -16.49 -12.20
CA SER A 137 -21.11 -16.71 -11.53
C SER A 137 -21.41 -16.99 -10.07
N GLU A 138 -20.99 -18.14 -9.59
CA GLU A 138 -21.26 -18.57 -8.23
C GLU A 138 -20.78 -17.51 -7.22
N ARG A 139 -21.71 -17.05 -6.36
CA ARG A 139 -21.45 -16.08 -5.30
C ARG A 139 -20.54 -16.72 -4.26
N LEU A 140 -19.39 -16.10 -3.99
CA LEU A 140 -18.47 -16.52 -2.94
C LEU A 140 -18.77 -15.76 -1.65
N SER A 141 -18.57 -16.44 -0.51
CA SER A 141 -18.56 -15.83 0.82
C SER A 141 -17.11 -15.78 1.29
N ILE A 142 -16.58 -14.58 1.55
CA ILE A 142 -15.17 -14.36 1.84
C ILE A 142 -15.05 -13.76 3.25
N LEU A 143 -14.33 -14.46 4.14
CA LEU A 143 -13.94 -13.96 5.44
C LEU A 143 -12.52 -13.39 5.33
N MET A 144 -12.39 -12.07 5.32
CA MET A 144 -11.13 -11.37 5.24
C MET A 144 -10.67 -10.93 6.63
N VAL A 145 -9.48 -11.35 7.05
CA VAL A 145 -8.92 -11.06 8.38
C VAL A 145 -7.67 -10.21 8.22
N THR A 146 -7.69 -9.01 8.75
CA THR A 146 -6.64 -8.00 8.57
C THR A 146 -6.48 -7.12 9.80
N SER A 147 -5.27 -6.60 10.01
CA SER A 147 -4.99 -5.65 11.10
C SER A 147 -5.23 -4.20 10.73
N GLU A 148 -5.36 -3.89 9.45
CA GLU A 148 -5.58 -2.53 8.94
C GLU A 148 -6.70 -2.52 7.91
N ALA A 149 -7.46 -1.43 7.86
CA ALA A 149 -8.38 -1.09 6.77
C ALA A 149 -8.69 0.42 6.84
N HIS A 150 -8.44 1.17 5.78
CA HIS A 150 -8.80 2.59 5.70
C HIS A 150 -10.35 2.76 5.69
N PRO A 151 -10.92 3.77 6.38
CA PRO A 151 -10.29 4.80 7.20
C PRO A 151 -10.12 4.40 8.69
N PHE A 152 -10.38 3.16 9.07
CA PHE A 152 -10.46 2.74 10.49
C PHE A 152 -9.09 2.58 11.15
N ALA A 153 -8.11 2.05 10.41
CA ALA A 153 -6.75 1.84 10.90
C ALA A 153 -5.78 1.87 9.71
N THR A 154 -4.78 2.73 9.74
CA THR A 154 -3.88 2.94 8.59
C THR A 154 -2.45 3.20 9.05
N THR A 155 -1.51 2.37 8.60
CA THR A 155 -0.07 2.63 8.69
C THR A 155 0.64 2.51 7.34
N GLY A 156 0.03 1.83 6.38
CA GLY A 156 0.66 1.56 5.09
C GLY A 156 -0.30 1.05 4.01
N GLY A 157 0.25 0.43 2.98
CA GLY A 157 -0.51 -0.05 1.83
C GLY A 157 -1.50 -1.16 2.12
N LEU A 158 -1.32 -1.92 3.21
CA LEU A 158 -2.29 -2.94 3.65
C LEU A 158 -3.67 -2.32 3.89
N ALA A 159 -3.72 -1.15 4.53
CA ALA A 159 -4.98 -0.46 4.83
C ALA A 159 -5.78 -0.11 3.56
N GLU A 160 -5.11 0.33 2.52
CA GLU A 160 -5.75 0.66 1.22
C GLU A 160 -6.28 -0.62 0.54
N VAL A 161 -5.50 -1.70 0.55
CA VAL A 161 -5.94 -3.00 0.00
C VAL A 161 -7.16 -3.52 0.74
N ALA A 162 -7.10 -3.56 2.07
CA ALA A 162 -8.17 -4.09 2.91
C ALA A 162 -9.43 -3.21 2.96
N ALA A 163 -9.35 -1.97 2.51
CA ALA A 163 -10.50 -1.12 2.27
C ALA A 163 -11.14 -1.37 0.90
N ALA A 164 -10.33 -1.42 -0.15
CA ALA A 164 -10.82 -1.33 -1.52
C ALA A 164 -11.09 -2.71 -2.16
N LEU A 165 -10.25 -3.72 -1.93
CA LEU A 165 -10.49 -5.08 -2.45
C LEU A 165 -11.84 -5.67 -2.00
N PRO A 166 -12.23 -5.59 -0.70
CA PRO A 166 -13.55 -6.05 -0.27
C PRO A 166 -14.72 -5.37 -0.99
N GLN A 167 -14.59 -4.06 -1.23
CA GLN A 167 -15.63 -3.28 -1.92
C GLN A 167 -15.75 -3.71 -3.39
N ALA A 168 -14.62 -3.88 -4.09
CA ALA A 168 -14.61 -4.37 -5.46
C ALA A 168 -15.17 -5.81 -5.58
N LEU A 169 -14.85 -6.68 -4.61
CA LEU A 169 -15.42 -8.03 -4.54
C LEU A 169 -16.93 -7.99 -4.28
N ALA A 170 -17.39 -7.11 -3.39
CA ALA A 170 -18.83 -6.95 -3.12
C ALA A 170 -19.58 -6.37 -4.34
N ALA A 171 -19.00 -5.39 -5.03
CA ALA A 171 -19.51 -4.86 -6.30
C ALA A 171 -19.56 -5.96 -7.38
N GLY A 172 -18.62 -6.91 -7.36
CA GLY A 172 -18.60 -8.12 -8.19
C GLY A 172 -19.64 -9.17 -7.79
N GLY A 173 -20.51 -8.91 -6.79
CA GLY A 173 -21.60 -9.77 -6.36
C GLY A 173 -21.22 -10.82 -5.31
N HIS A 174 -20.09 -10.70 -4.64
CA HIS A 174 -19.64 -11.60 -3.59
C HIS A 174 -20.02 -11.09 -2.19
N ASP A 175 -20.17 -12.01 -1.23
CA ASP A 175 -20.36 -11.68 0.18
C ASP A 175 -19.00 -11.51 0.86
N VAL A 176 -18.72 -10.31 1.37
CA VAL A 176 -17.44 -10.07 2.04
C VAL A 176 -17.67 -9.62 3.47
N THR A 177 -16.96 -10.27 4.39
CA THR A 177 -16.87 -9.88 5.80
C THR A 177 -15.41 -9.56 6.10
N ILE A 178 -15.13 -8.32 6.52
CA ILE A 178 -13.82 -7.91 7.04
C ILE A 178 -13.85 -8.06 8.56
N VAL A 179 -12.85 -8.73 9.12
CA VAL A 179 -12.60 -8.76 10.57
C VAL A 179 -11.37 -7.90 10.85
N LEU A 180 -11.51 -6.94 11.75
CA LEU A 180 -10.51 -5.94 12.09
C LEU A 180 -10.44 -5.76 13.62
N PRO A 181 -9.28 -5.52 14.25
CA PRO A 181 -9.26 -5.06 15.64
C PRO A 181 -9.95 -3.71 15.79
N ARG A 182 -10.72 -3.51 16.84
CA ARG A 182 -11.27 -2.20 17.15
C ARG A 182 -10.21 -1.35 17.85
N TYR A 183 -9.53 -0.52 17.08
CA TYR A 183 -8.53 0.43 17.60
C TYR A 183 -9.18 1.69 18.18
N ARG A 184 -8.37 2.46 18.93
CA ARG A 184 -8.78 3.74 19.50
C ARG A 184 -9.37 4.67 18.42
N GLY A 185 -10.49 5.31 18.74
CA GLY A 185 -11.14 6.28 17.86
C GLY A 185 -12.01 5.68 16.74
N VAL A 186 -12.06 4.36 16.58
CA VAL A 186 -12.97 3.73 15.61
C VAL A 186 -14.40 3.80 16.10
N GLU A 187 -15.24 4.50 15.32
CA GLU A 187 -16.67 4.68 15.61
C GLU A 187 -17.46 3.38 15.47
N THR A 188 -18.32 3.11 16.46
CA THR A 188 -19.13 1.88 16.54
C THR A 188 -20.64 2.15 16.60
N THR A 189 -21.04 3.41 16.41
CA THR A 189 -22.46 3.81 16.44
C THR A 189 -23.30 2.97 15.48
N GLY A 190 -24.38 2.38 15.98
CA GLY A 190 -25.28 1.54 15.19
C GLY A 190 -24.77 0.12 14.90
N ALA A 191 -23.63 -0.28 15.45
CA ALA A 191 -23.16 -1.66 15.35
C ALA A 191 -23.98 -2.59 16.24
N SER A 192 -24.24 -3.82 15.77
CA SER A 192 -24.76 -4.91 16.57
C SER A 192 -23.61 -5.67 17.23
N GLU A 193 -23.88 -6.24 18.41
CA GLU A 193 -22.86 -6.95 19.20
C GLU A 193 -23.04 -8.46 19.09
N VAL A 194 -21.93 -9.17 18.92
CA VAL A 194 -21.83 -10.63 18.95
C VAL A 194 -20.80 -11.02 20.00
N THR A 195 -21.20 -11.69 21.06
CA THR A 195 -20.28 -12.19 22.07
C THR A 195 -19.61 -13.47 21.58
N VAL A 196 -18.28 -13.53 21.66
CA VAL A 196 -17.48 -14.74 21.39
C VAL A 196 -16.73 -15.13 22.66
N SER A 197 -16.70 -16.44 22.97
CA SER A 197 -16.00 -16.98 24.13
C SER A 197 -15.26 -18.24 23.75
N PHE A 198 -13.98 -18.33 24.12
CA PHE A 198 -13.12 -19.46 23.80
C PHE A 198 -12.03 -19.66 24.85
N ARG A 199 -11.56 -20.90 24.95
CA ARG A 199 -10.39 -21.20 25.77
C ARG A 199 -9.12 -20.81 25.05
N PHE A 200 -8.22 -20.15 25.76
CA PHE A 200 -6.91 -19.74 25.30
C PHE A 200 -5.87 -20.14 26.33
N GLY A 201 -5.19 -21.25 26.10
CA GLY A 201 -4.42 -21.94 27.13
C GLY A 201 -5.29 -22.34 28.33
N ALA A 202 -4.90 -21.94 29.55
CA ALA A 202 -5.67 -22.19 30.77
C ALA A 202 -6.80 -21.17 31.02
N THR A 203 -6.83 -20.06 30.28
CA THR A 203 -7.76 -18.94 30.46
C THR A 203 -8.96 -19.03 29.52
N THR A 204 -10.13 -18.61 29.95
CA THR A 204 -11.28 -18.36 29.08
C THR A 204 -11.29 -16.88 28.71
N ILE A 205 -11.22 -16.60 27.42
CA ILE A 205 -11.37 -15.25 26.85
C ILE A 205 -12.83 -15.08 26.42
N SER A 206 -13.44 -13.97 26.85
CA SER A 206 -14.75 -13.55 26.39
C SER A 206 -14.65 -12.10 25.93
N LEU A 207 -15.07 -11.83 24.69
CA LEU A 207 -14.99 -10.50 24.10
C LEU A 207 -16.17 -10.29 23.14
N SER A 208 -16.42 -9.04 22.79
CA SER A 208 -17.45 -8.65 21.85
C SER A 208 -16.86 -8.45 20.46
N VAL A 209 -17.64 -8.77 19.44
CA VAL A 209 -17.39 -8.37 18.06
C VAL A 209 -18.52 -7.45 17.63
N LEU A 210 -18.19 -6.22 17.29
CA LEU A 210 -19.13 -5.18 16.89
C LEU A 210 -19.30 -5.21 15.37
N GLU A 211 -20.50 -5.50 14.89
CA GLU A 211 -20.79 -5.72 13.48
C GLU A 211 -21.64 -4.60 12.89
N ARG A 212 -21.23 -4.11 11.71
CA ARG A 212 -22.06 -3.22 10.88
C ARG A 212 -21.86 -3.52 9.39
N THR A 213 -22.84 -3.15 8.57
CA THR A 213 -22.70 -3.20 7.12
C THR A 213 -22.31 -1.82 6.60
N LEU A 214 -21.28 -1.76 5.77
CA LEU A 214 -20.83 -0.54 5.10
C LEU A 214 -21.75 -0.24 3.90
N ASN A 215 -21.72 0.99 3.40
CA ASN A 215 -22.52 1.41 2.25
C ASN A 215 -22.24 0.56 0.99
N SER A 216 -21.04 0.02 0.87
CA SER A 216 -20.65 -0.91 -0.20
C SER A 216 -21.27 -2.31 -0.09
N GLY A 217 -22.03 -2.60 0.97
CA GLY A 217 -22.56 -3.94 1.24
C GLY A 217 -21.57 -4.87 1.99
N VAL A 218 -20.33 -4.45 2.18
CA VAL A 218 -19.32 -5.20 2.95
C VAL A 218 -19.71 -5.20 4.44
N ARG A 219 -19.65 -6.36 5.08
CA ARG A 219 -19.80 -6.49 6.53
C ARG A 219 -18.47 -6.20 7.22
N LEU A 220 -18.46 -5.26 8.16
CA LEU A 220 -17.32 -4.95 9.03
C LEU A 220 -17.59 -5.52 10.41
N ALA A 221 -16.68 -6.38 10.90
CA ALA A 221 -16.69 -7.00 12.20
C ALA A 221 -15.47 -6.54 13.00
N LEU A 222 -15.69 -5.73 14.03
CA LEU A 222 -14.64 -5.11 14.86
C LEU A 222 -14.46 -5.92 16.15
N VAL A 223 -13.29 -6.51 16.33
CA VAL A 223 -12.96 -7.26 17.57
C VAL A 223 -12.71 -6.26 18.69
N GLU A 224 -13.65 -6.15 19.63
CA GLU A 224 -13.62 -5.25 20.78
C GLU A 224 -12.81 -5.88 21.92
N ALA A 225 -11.58 -5.44 22.08
CA ALA A 225 -10.68 -5.84 23.16
C ALA A 225 -9.84 -4.62 23.58
N PRO A 226 -10.41 -3.69 24.38
CA PRO A 226 -9.77 -2.41 24.70
C PRO A 226 -8.40 -2.56 25.34
N ASP A 227 -8.22 -3.52 26.25
CA ASP A 227 -6.92 -3.78 26.92
C ASP A 227 -5.81 -4.11 25.90
N LEU A 228 -6.19 -4.61 24.71
CA LEU A 228 -5.25 -5.01 23.66
C LEU A 228 -5.10 -3.93 22.57
N PHE A 229 -6.19 -3.25 22.19
CA PHE A 229 -6.21 -2.42 20.97
C PHE A 229 -6.54 -0.94 21.18
N ASP A 230 -6.98 -0.50 22.37
CA ASP A 230 -7.18 0.92 22.68
C ASP A 230 -5.85 1.56 23.08
N ARG A 231 -4.95 1.75 22.11
CA ARG A 231 -3.59 2.28 22.29
C ARG A 231 -3.30 3.38 21.27
N ASP A 232 -2.21 4.14 21.49
CA ASP A 232 -1.84 5.27 20.63
C ASP A 232 -1.37 4.83 19.23
N GLY A 233 -0.66 3.70 19.13
CA GLY A 233 -0.23 3.12 17.87
C GLY A 233 -0.85 1.74 17.62
N LEU A 234 -0.86 1.30 16.35
CA LEU A 234 -1.43 -0.01 16.01
C LEU A 234 -0.54 -1.17 16.49
N TYR A 235 0.78 -1.02 16.37
CA TYR A 235 1.77 -2.10 16.64
C TYR A 235 2.80 -1.73 17.71
N GLY A 236 2.98 -0.45 17.98
CA GLY A 236 3.99 0.08 18.88
C GLY A 236 3.81 1.56 19.13
N ASP A 237 4.71 2.14 19.90
CA ASP A 237 4.79 3.56 20.22
C ASP A 237 6.21 4.11 19.98
N ALA A 238 6.52 5.27 20.54
CA ALA A 238 7.84 5.91 20.43
C ALA A 238 9.00 5.06 21.02
N ASN A 239 8.70 4.01 21.82
CA ASN A 239 9.68 3.14 22.44
C ASN A 239 9.90 1.85 21.61
N GLY A 240 9.15 1.62 20.56
CA GLY A 240 9.19 0.45 19.70
C GLY A 240 7.91 -0.36 19.69
N ASP A 241 7.99 -1.61 19.25
CA ASP A 241 6.86 -2.52 19.18
C ASP A 241 6.33 -2.88 20.57
N TYR A 242 5.00 -3.04 20.68
CA TYR A 242 4.41 -3.50 21.93
C TYR A 242 4.85 -4.93 22.26
N PRO A 243 5.35 -5.18 23.48
CA PRO A 243 5.91 -6.49 23.87
C PRO A 243 4.86 -7.63 23.89
N ASP A 244 3.58 -7.29 23.95
CA ASP A 244 2.46 -8.23 23.93
C ASP A 244 1.84 -8.44 22.54
N ASN A 245 2.48 -7.99 21.48
CA ASN A 245 1.98 -8.14 20.09
C ASN A 245 1.66 -9.60 19.74
N ALA A 246 2.47 -10.55 20.22
CA ALA A 246 2.18 -11.96 20.01
C ALA A 246 0.81 -12.35 20.56
N TRP A 247 0.52 -11.96 21.80
CA TRP A 247 -0.75 -12.22 22.46
C TRP A 247 -1.93 -11.48 21.80
N ARG A 248 -1.74 -10.20 21.48
CA ARG A 248 -2.75 -9.35 20.85
C ARG A 248 -3.27 -9.98 19.56
N PHE A 249 -2.36 -10.30 18.65
CA PHE A 249 -2.72 -10.82 17.33
C PHE A 249 -3.08 -12.31 17.31
N ALA A 250 -2.66 -13.07 18.33
CA ALA A 250 -3.17 -14.43 18.56
C ALA A 250 -4.64 -14.42 18.98
N ILE A 251 -5.02 -13.58 19.95
CA ILE A 251 -6.44 -13.42 20.36
C ILE A 251 -7.27 -12.92 19.18
N PHE A 252 -6.78 -11.94 18.44
CA PHE A 252 -7.44 -11.41 17.25
C PHE A 252 -7.72 -12.50 16.20
N SER A 253 -6.69 -13.26 15.82
CA SER A 253 -6.80 -14.34 14.84
C SER A 253 -7.79 -15.42 15.28
N ARG A 254 -7.78 -15.78 16.59
CA ARG A 254 -8.74 -16.72 17.14
C ARG A 254 -10.16 -16.17 17.17
N ALA A 255 -10.34 -14.92 17.60
CA ALA A 255 -11.64 -14.26 17.67
C ALA A 255 -12.30 -14.14 16.28
N ALA A 256 -11.54 -13.95 15.22
CA ALA A 256 -12.06 -13.90 13.87
C ALA A 256 -12.73 -15.22 13.43
N LEU A 257 -12.12 -16.36 13.74
CA LEU A 257 -12.70 -17.67 13.47
C LEU A 257 -13.91 -17.96 14.38
N GLU A 258 -13.82 -17.64 15.67
CA GLU A 258 -14.94 -17.83 16.61
C GLU A 258 -16.14 -16.96 16.24
N TYR A 259 -15.91 -15.74 15.78
CA TYR A 259 -16.97 -14.88 15.27
C TYR A 259 -17.70 -15.55 14.09
N ALA A 260 -16.96 -16.06 13.09
CA ALA A 260 -17.56 -16.75 11.97
C ALA A 260 -18.42 -17.94 12.41
N ARG A 261 -17.95 -18.73 13.40
CA ARG A 261 -18.65 -19.88 13.98
C ARG A 261 -19.94 -19.47 14.69
N VAL A 262 -19.86 -18.53 15.62
CA VAL A 262 -21.01 -18.07 16.44
C VAL A 262 -22.07 -17.40 15.54
N LYS A 263 -21.64 -16.59 14.59
CA LYS A 263 -22.54 -15.90 13.66
C LYS A 263 -23.11 -16.85 12.60
N GLY A 264 -22.50 -18.00 12.37
CA GLY A 264 -22.88 -18.92 11.30
C GLY A 264 -22.49 -18.41 9.92
N VAL A 265 -21.46 -17.53 9.83
CA VAL A 265 -20.87 -17.14 8.55
C VAL A 265 -20.13 -18.33 7.98
N ARG A 266 -20.64 -18.92 6.91
CA ARG A 266 -20.01 -20.06 6.24
C ARG A 266 -19.17 -19.54 5.07
N PRO A 267 -17.89 -19.22 5.28
CA PRO A 267 -17.07 -18.70 4.21
C PRO A 267 -16.75 -19.78 3.18
N SER A 268 -16.69 -19.38 1.91
CA SER A 268 -16.09 -20.20 0.84
C SER A 268 -14.56 -20.09 0.86
N ILE A 269 -14.07 -18.96 1.36
CA ILE A 269 -12.64 -18.61 1.48
C ILE A 269 -12.39 -17.88 2.80
N ILE A 270 -11.30 -18.23 3.47
CA ILE A 270 -10.73 -17.46 4.57
C ILE A 270 -9.47 -16.80 4.02
N HIS A 271 -9.42 -15.46 4.04
CA HIS A 271 -8.30 -14.70 3.50
C HIS A 271 -7.63 -13.88 4.61
N ALA A 272 -6.42 -14.27 4.98
CA ALA A 272 -5.63 -13.64 6.03
C ALA A 272 -4.49 -12.78 5.45
N HIS A 273 -4.23 -11.64 6.08
CA HIS A 273 -3.27 -10.65 5.58
C HIS A 273 -2.14 -10.39 6.57
N ASP A 274 -0.90 -10.54 6.12
CA ASP A 274 0.35 -10.31 6.84
C ASP A 274 0.48 -11.06 8.18
N TRP A 275 1.58 -10.87 8.90
CA TRP A 275 1.90 -11.61 10.12
C TRP A 275 0.83 -11.47 11.21
N GLN A 276 0.13 -10.36 11.25
CA GLN A 276 -0.90 -10.09 12.27
C GLN A 276 -2.10 -11.05 12.17
N ALA A 277 -2.38 -11.55 10.98
CA ALA A 277 -3.41 -12.56 10.75
C ALA A 277 -2.81 -13.96 10.45
N GLY A 278 -1.49 -14.12 10.56
CA GLY A 278 -0.79 -15.36 10.19
C GLY A 278 -1.21 -16.59 11.00
N LEU A 279 -1.77 -16.41 12.21
CA LEU A 279 -2.29 -17.50 13.01
C LEU A 279 -3.69 -17.99 12.60
N VAL A 280 -4.41 -17.28 11.74
CA VAL A 280 -5.75 -17.68 11.29
C VAL A 280 -5.73 -19.08 10.65
N PRO A 281 -4.91 -19.36 9.61
CA PRO A 281 -4.86 -20.70 9.01
C PRO A 281 -4.30 -21.76 9.98
N VAL A 282 -3.45 -21.36 10.97
CA VAL A 282 -2.96 -22.29 11.98
C VAL A 282 -4.09 -22.75 12.88
N TYR A 283 -4.82 -21.81 13.49
CA TYR A 283 -5.95 -22.15 14.36
C TYR A 283 -7.03 -22.93 13.60
N GLN A 284 -7.29 -22.57 12.35
CA GLN A 284 -8.24 -23.29 11.53
C GLN A 284 -7.85 -24.77 11.40
N LYS A 285 -6.59 -25.07 11.07
CA LYS A 285 -6.13 -26.46 10.87
C LYS A 285 -5.93 -27.22 12.17
N MET A 286 -5.36 -26.58 13.19
CA MET A 286 -5.02 -27.26 14.44
C MET A 286 -6.21 -27.44 15.38
N LEU A 287 -7.14 -26.47 15.39
CA LEU A 287 -8.22 -26.45 16.39
C LEU A 287 -9.61 -26.62 15.78
N PHE A 288 -9.78 -26.35 14.50
CA PHE A 288 -11.09 -26.32 13.84
C PHE A 288 -11.19 -27.21 12.60
N SER A 289 -10.27 -28.16 12.42
CA SER A 289 -10.27 -29.02 11.20
C SER A 289 -11.59 -29.75 10.95
N ALA A 290 -12.31 -30.15 12.01
CA ALA A 290 -13.62 -30.81 11.94
C ALA A 290 -14.81 -29.87 12.17
N ASP A 291 -14.59 -28.57 12.28
CA ASP A 291 -15.68 -27.61 12.53
C ASP A 291 -16.56 -27.44 11.29
N PRO A 292 -17.91 -27.46 11.42
CA PRO A 292 -18.81 -27.43 10.27
C PRO A 292 -18.92 -26.06 9.57
N VAL A 293 -18.33 -24.98 10.16
CA VAL A 293 -18.41 -23.61 9.63
C VAL A 293 -17.10 -23.19 8.98
N VAL A 294 -15.97 -23.41 9.68
CA VAL A 294 -14.65 -22.94 9.22
C VAL A 294 -13.68 -24.09 8.88
N GLY A 295 -13.98 -25.32 9.30
CA GLY A 295 -13.15 -26.49 8.99
C GLY A 295 -13.16 -26.81 7.50
N GLY A 296 -11.99 -27.15 6.95
CA GLY A 296 -11.85 -27.54 5.54
C GLY A 296 -12.07 -26.41 4.52
N VAL A 297 -12.37 -25.19 4.97
CA VAL A 297 -12.46 -24.01 4.08
C VAL A 297 -11.06 -23.65 3.58
N PRO A 298 -10.85 -23.42 2.27
CA PRO A 298 -9.54 -22.99 1.77
C PRO A 298 -9.10 -21.65 2.37
N ALA A 299 -7.85 -21.61 2.85
CA ALA A 299 -7.21 -20.40 3.36
C ALA A 299 -6.28 -19.81 2.31
N VAL A 300 -6.41 -18.50 2.08
CA VAL A 300 -5.49 -17.67 1.30
C VAL A 300 -4.72 -16.78 2.25
N PHE A 301 -3.42 -16.64 2.03
CA PHE A 301 -2.56 -15.78 2.83
C PHE A 301 -1.84 -14.77 1.95
N THR A 302 -2.06 -13.47 2.20
CA THR A 302 -1.38 -12.41 1.44
C THR A 302 -0.20 -11.84 2.20
N ILE A 303 0.96 -11.82 1.53
CA ILE A 303 2.18 -11.14 1.97
C ILE A 303 2.21 -9.75 1.32
N HIS A 304 2.01 -8.70 2.13
CA HIS A 304 2.12 -7.32 1.65
C HIS A 304 3.56 -6.80 1.71
N ASN A 305 4.31 -7.17 2.75
CA ASN A 305 5.72 -6.85 2.86
C ASN A 305 6.46 -7.90 3.69
N LEU A 306 7.29 -8.70 3.05
CA LEU A 306 8.03 -9.80 3.64
C LEU A 306 9.07 -9.35 4.72
N ALA A 307 9.44 -8.08 4.75
CA ALA A 307 10.34 -7.53 5.76
C ALA A 307 9.73 -7.57 7.19
N PHE A 308 8.39 -7.65 7.32
CA PHE A 308 7.69 -7.73 8.59
C PHE A 308 7.25 -9.18 8.86
N GLN A 309 7.95 -9.86 9.76
CA GLN A 309 7.86 -11.32 9.93
C GLN A 309 7.07 -11.77 11.16
N GLY A 310 6.79 -10.85 12.10
CA GLY A 310 6.11 -11.19 13.35
C GLY A 310 6.87 -12.26 14.14
N LEU A 311 8.11 -11.92 14.55
CA LEU A 311 9.00 -12.82 15.28
C LEU A 311 8.79 -12.68 16.79
N PHE A 312 8.62 -13.83 17.45
CA PHE A 312 8.36 -13.88 18.90
C PHE A 312 9.13 -15.04 19.54
N PRO A 313 9.42 -14.97 20.86
CA PRO A 313 10.09 -16.06 21.56
C PRO A 313 9.33 -17.40 21.44
N ALA A 314 10.05 -18.53 21.39
CA ALA A 314 9.45 -19.87 21.30
C ALA A 314 8.46 -20.16 22.46
N SER A 315 8.69 -19.60 23.65
CA SER A 315 7.77 -19.69 24.80
C SER A 315 6.37 -19.12 24.53
N THR A 316 6.20 -18.36 23.46
CA THR A 316 4.90 -17.83 23.01
C THR A 316 3.91 -18.95 22.65
N VAL A 317 4.39 -20.12 22.19
CA VAL A 317 3.55 -21.21 21.69
C VAL A 317 2.47 -21.63 22.70
N GLU A 318 2.85 -21.92 23.94
CA GLU A 318 1.87 -22.28 24.99
C GLU A 318 0.93 -21.11 25.33
N ALA A 319 1.48 -19.90 25.38
CA ALA A 319 0.70 -18.71 25.71
C ALA A 319 -0.41 -18.45 24.68
N ILE A 320 -0.19 -18.77 23.41
CA ILE A 320 -1.18 -18.58 22.34
C ILE A 320 -2.12 -19.78 22.14
N GLY A 321 -2.08 -20.76 23.07
CA GLY A 321 -3.01 -21.90 23.08
C GLY A 321 -2.75 -22.94 22.00
N LEU A 322 -1.51 -23.06 21.54
CA LEU A 322 -1.05 -24.09 20.60
C LEU A 322 -0.14 -25.10 21.33
N GLY A 323 -0.06 -26.31 20.80
CA GLY A 323 0.89 -27.31 21.27
C GLY A 323 2.30 -27.11 20.66
N TRP A 324 3.31 -27.74 21.28
CA TRP A 324 4.71 -27.64 20.83
C TRP A 324 4.98 -28.24 19.43
N GLU A 325 4.04 -28.99 18.88
CA GLU A 325 4.11 -29.53 17.51
C GLU A 325 4.20 -28.43 16.43
N VAL A 326 3.75 -27.19 16.74
CA VAL A 326 3.90 -26.08 15.81
C VAL A 326 5.30 -25.44 15.85
N LEU A 327 6.14 -25.80 16.84
CA LEU A 327 7.55 -25.37 16.89
C LEU A 327 8.42 -26.35 16.06
N ASP A 328 8.09 -26.47 14.81
CA ASP A 328 8.76 -27.29 13.82
C ASP A 328 9.19 -26.42 12.62
N ILE A 329 10.29 -26.81 11.97
CA ILE A 329 10.84 -26.09 10.80
C ILE A 329 9.87 -26.06 9.63
N GLN A 330 8.93 -27.02 9.54
CA GLN A 330 7.87 -27.05 8.53
C GLN A 330 6.64 -26.24 8.94
N ALA A 331 6.57 -25.77 10.20
CA ALA A 331 5.43 -25.03 10.76
C ALA A 331 5.80 -23.57 11.04
N MET A 332 6.00 -23.19 12.31
CA MET A 332 6.17 -21.80 12.73
C MET A 332 7.59 -21.47 13.20
N GLU A 333 8.43 -22.49 13.49
CA GLU A 333 9.79 -22.26 14.02
C GLU A 333 10.64 -21.48 13.01
N TYR A 334 11.36 -20.46 13.51
CA TYR A 334 12.27 -19.65 12.72
C TYR A 334 13.45 -19.19 13.58
N TRP A 335 14.60 -19.85 13.40
CA TRP A 335 15.85 -19.57 14.12
C TRP A 335 15.68 -19.55 15.66
N GLY A 336 15.01 -20.53 16.21
CA GLY A 336 14.74 -20.63 17.64
C GLY A 336 13.61 -19.74 18.16
N GLN A 337 12.93 -19.04 17.27
CA GLN A 337 11.75 -18.22 17.54
C GLN A 337 10.53 -18.78 16.80
N VAL A 338 9.38 -18.18 16.99
CA VAL A 338 8.19 -18.40 16.15
C VAL A 338 7.97 -17.20 15.24
N SER A 339 7.61 -17.46 13.98
CA SER A 339 7.20 -16.43 13.02
C SER A 339 5.73 -16.62 12.65
N TYR A 340 4.91 -15.60 12.88
CA TYR A 340 3.51 -15.62 12.49
C TYR A 340 3.34 -15.49 10.97
N LEU A 341 4.26 -14.79 10.28
CA LEU A 341 4.26 -14.75 8.83
C LEU A 341 4.54 -16.14 8.24
N LYS A 342 5.55 -16.86 8.79
CA LYS A 342 5.86 -18.23 8.40
C LYS A 342 4.66 -19.17 8.63
N ALA A 343 3.97 -18.98 9.75
CA ALA A 343 2.76 -19.71 10.05
C ALA A 343 1.69 -19.52 8.96
N GLY A 344 1.41 -18.30 8.56
CA GLY A 344 0.50 -17.98 7.46
C GLY A 344 0.91 -18.65 6.16
N ILE A 345 2.21 -18.57 5.82
CA ILE A 345 2.77 -19.20 4.60
C ILE A 345 2.59 -20.71 4.61
N ASN A 346 2.92 -21.38 5.72
CA ASN A 346 2.95 -22.86 5.75
C ASN A 346 1.56 -23.49 5.94
N PHE A 347 0.63 -22.77 6.57
CA PHE A 347 -0.71 -23.32 6.88
C PHE A 347 -1.82 -22.88 5.93
N SER A 348 -1.58 -22.02 4.94
CA SER A 348 -2.57 -21.68 3.91
C SER A 348 -2.49 -22.60 2.69
N GLU A 349 -3.58 -22.75 1.96
CA GLU A 349 -3.60 -23.47 0.66
C GLU A 349 -2.93 -22.64 -0.42
N GLN A 350 -3.18 -21.33 -0.44
CA GLN A 350 -2.63 -20.40 -1.43
C GLN A 350 -1.92 -19.25 -0.76
N ILE A 351 -0.80 -18.87 -1.31
CA ILE A 351 -0.07 -17.64 -0.93
C ILE A 351 -0.25 -16.64 -2.06
N THR A 352 -0.64 -15.43 -1.71
CA THR A 352 -0.61 -14.30 -2.65
C THR A 352 0.36 -13.24 -2.18
N THR A 353 0.89 -12.47 -3.12
CA THR A 353 1.62 -11.24 -2.84
C THR A 353 1.25 -10.16 -3.85
N VAL A 354 1.73 -8.95 -3.66
CA VAL A 354 1.14 -7.76 -4.24
C VAL A 354 1.72 -7.35 -5.60
N SER A 355 2.53 -8.20 -6.23
CA SER A 355 2.92 -8.06 -7.65
C SER A 355 3.59 -9.32 -8.19
N PRO A 356 3.53 -9.60 -9.51
CA PRO A 356 4.18 -10.75 -10.14
C PRO A 356 5.71 -10.72 -10.01
N THR A 357 6.34 -9.56 -10.21
CA THR A 357 7.79 -9.42 -10.03
C THR A 357 8.17 -9.65 -8.56
N TYR A 358 7.42 -9.10 -7.61
CA TYR A 358 7.71 -9.32 -6.19
C TYR A 358 7.55 -10.78 -5.77
N ALA A 359 6.55 -11.51 -6.31
CA ALA A 359 6.44 -12.95 -6.10
C ALA A 359 7.71 -13.72 -6.52
N THR A 360 8.37 -13.28 -7.58
CA THR A 360 9.66 -13.83 -8.01
C THR A 360 10.81 -13.37 -7.10
N GLU A 361 10.87 -12.09 -6.77
CA GLU A 361 11.95 -11.48 -5.97
C GLU A 361 12.04 -12.09 -4.57
N ILE A 362 10.91 -12.34 -3.89
CA ILE A 362 10.90 -12.90 -2.54
C ILE A 362 11.31 -14.39 -2.48
N THR A 363 11.44 -15.05 -3.62
CA THR A 363 12.05 -16.40 -3.70
C THR A 363 13.56 -16.36 -3.86
N SER A 364 14.17 -15.18 -3.98
CA SER A 364 15.63 -15.00 -4.09
C SER A 364 16.26 -14.74 -2.71
N PRO A 365 17.55 -15.11 -2.51
CA PRO A 365 18.26 -14.82 -1.26
C PRO A 365 18.35 -13.32 -0.95
N GLU A 366 18.41 -12.46 -1.98
CA GLU A 366 18.61 -11.02 -1.86
C GLU A 366 17.39 -10.30 -1.28
N LEU A 367 16.18 -10.76 -1.64
CA LEU A 367 14.92 -10.11 -1.27
C LEU A 367 13.96 -11.03 -0.50
N GLY A 368 14.37 -12.27 -0.23
CA GLY A 368 13.60 -13.25 0.52
C GLY A 368 13.66 -13.08 2.04
N PHE A 369 14.50 -12.20 2.56
CA PHE A 369 14.62 -11.92 4.01
C PHE A 369 14.75 -13.18 4.87
N GLY A 370 15.40 -14.24 4.33
CA GLY A 370 15.54 -15.54 4.97
C GLY A 370 14.37 -16.50 4.79
N PHE A 371 13.30 -16.09 4.08
CA PHE A 371 12.16 -16.94 3.71
C PHE A 371 12.25 -17.50 2.29
N ASP A 372 13.27 -17.14 1.53
CA ASP A 372 13.46 -17.58 0.14
C ASP A 372 13.38 -19.10 -0.04
N GLY A 373 13.97 -19.86 0.89
CA GLY A 373 13.90 -21.34 0.86
C GLY A 373 12.49 -21.88 1.05
N ILE A 374 11.68 -21.27 1.93
CA ILE A 374 10.29 -21.64 2.17
C ILE A 374 9.44 -21.28 0.96
N LEU A 375 9.60 -20.05 0.46
CA LEU A 375 8.82 -19.54 -0.68
C LEU A 375 9.15 -20.29 -1.98
N ARG A 376 10.40 -20.71 -2.21
CA ARG A 376 10.75 -21.60 -3.33
C ARG A 376 10.06 -22.95 -3.25
N ARG A 377 9.94 -23.55 -2.05
CA ARG A 377 9.18 -24.80 -1.89
C ARG A 377 7.69 -24.64 -2.16
N ARG A 378 7.15 -23.46 -1.88
CA ARG A 378 5.74 -23.11 -2.09
C ARG A 378 5.52 -22.29 -3.37
N ALA A 379 6.49 -22.32 -4.32
CA ALA A 379 6.42 -21.49 -5.54
C ALA A 379 5.20 -21.81 -6.42
N ALA A 380 4.73 -23.06 -6.42
CA ALA A 380 3.52 -23.45 -7.13
C ALA A 380 2.23 -22.82 -6.54
N ASP A 381 2.25 -22.52 -5.25
CA ASP A 381 1.14 -21.93 -4.52
C ASP A 381 1.29 -20.40 -4.34
N LEU A 382 2.34 -19.79 -4.90
CA LEU A 382 2.64 -18.38 -4.77
C LEU A 382 2.23 -17.61 -6.02
N VAL A 383 1.28 -16.68 -5.88
CA VAL A 383 0.78 -15.84 -6.99
C VAL A 383 0.94 -14.36 -6.65
N GLY A 384 1.51 -13.59 -7.57
CA GLY A 384 1.57 -12.12 -7.49
C GLY A 384 0.35 -11.49 -8.15
N ILE A 385 -0.40 -10.68 -7.41
CA ILE A 385 -1.55 -9.92 -7.90
C ILE A 385 -1.33 -8.46 -7.59
N LEU A 386 -1.28 -7.62 -8.63
CA LEU A 386 -1.10 -6.17 -8.45
C LEU A 386 -2.27 -5.57 -7.67
N ASN A 387 -1.94 -4.66 -6.76
CA ASN A 387 -2.95 -3.83 -6.11
C ASN A 387 -3.57 -2.86 -7.12
N GLY A 388 -4.83 -2.54 -6.91
CA GLY A 388 -5.49 -1.45 -7.59
C GLY A 388 -5.36 -0.12 -6.84
N ILE A 389 -5.95 0.92 -7.41
CA ILE A 389 -6.16 2.22 -6.77
C ILE A 389 -7.65 2.56 -6.75
N ASP A 390 -8.04 3.40 -5.79
CA ASP A 390 -9.37 4.01 -5.77
C ASP A 390 -9.44 5.07 -6.88
N THR A 391 -10.09 4.69 -7.99
CA THR A 391 -10.21 5.52 -9.19
C THR A 391 -11.29 6.60 -9.09
N GLU A 392 -12.07 6.64 -8.02
CA GLU A 392 -13.00 7.73 -7.70
C GLU A 392 -12.27 8.84 -6.93
N ARG A 393 -11.55 8.46 -5.86
CA ARG A 393 -10.74 9.38 -5.05
C ARG A 393 -9.55 9.95 -5.85
N TRP A 394 -8.82 9.11 -6.57
CA TRP A 394 -7.69 9.50 -7.41
C TRP A 394 -8.14 9.68 -8.87
N ASN A 395 -8.88 10.76 -9.14
CA ASN A 395 -9.48 11.02 -10.45
C ASN A 395 -9.27 12.48 -10.91
N PRO A 396 -8.33 12.74 -11.83
CA PRO A 396 -8.04 14.10 -12.27
C PRO A 396 -9.23 14.80 -12.95
N ALA A 397 -10.26 14.05 -13.37
CA ALA A 397 -11.48 14.61 -13.95
C ALA A 397 -12.48 15.13 -12.88
N ALA A 398 -12.32 14.72 -11.61
CA ALA A 398 -13.28 15.05 -10.52
C ALA A 398 -12.59 15.34 -9.18
N ASP A 399 -11.26 15.53 -9.15
CA ASP A 399 -10.49 15.78 -7.94
C ASP A 399 -10.76 17.18 -7.39
N ALA A 400 -11.31 17.23 -6.17
CA ALA A 400 -11.69 18.48 -5.50
C ALA A 400 -10.50 19.36 -5.07
N TYR A 401 -9.29 18.79 -5.00
CA TYR A 401 -8.07 19.53 -4.67
C TYR A 401 -7.45 20.27 -5.86
N LEU A 402 -7.90 19.99 -7.08
CA LEU A 402 -7.34 20.59 -8.30
C LEU A 402 -8.05 21.88 -8.69
N PRO A 403 -7.30 22.88 -9.16
CA PRO A 403 -7.90 24.13 -9.65
C PRO A 403 -8.70 23.95 -10.95
N THR A 404 -8.39 22.94 -11.74
CA THR A 404 -9.03 22.63 -13.02
C THR A 404 -8.92 21.12 -13.28
N ALA A 405 -10.03 20.49 -13.58
CA ALA A 405 -10.08 19.08 -13.99
C ALA A 405 -9.38 18.86 -15.34
N PHE A 406 -8.87 17.64 -15.55
CA PHE A 406 -8.28 17.21 -16.82
C PHE A 406 -8.45 15.72 -17.07
N THR A 407 -8.29 15.32 -18.33
CA THR A 407 -8.48 13.96 -18.80
C THR A 407 -7.33 13.57 -19.74
N PRO A 408 -7.19 12.29 -20.14
CA PRO A 408 -6.22 11.88 -21.16
C PRO A 408 -6.38 12.61 -22.50
N ASP A 409 -7.58 13.07 -22.82
CA ASP A 409 -7.88 13.76 -24.08
C ASP A 409 -7.64 15.26 -23.98
N ASP A 410 -7.82 15.85 -22.79
CA ASP A 410 -7.56 17.26 -22.50
C ASP A 410 -6.64 17.42 -21.28
N LEU A 411 -5.37 17.69 -21.51
CA LEU A 411 -4.33 17.88 -20.49
C LEU A 411 -4.15 19.35 -20.06
N THR A 412 -5.04 20.27 -20.45
CA THR A 412 -4.88 21.71 -20.13
C THR A 412 -4.92 21.97 -18.63
N GLY A 413 -5.77 21.26 -17.88
CA GLY A 413 -5.86 21.36 -16.43
C GLY A 413 -4.58 20.96 -15.69
N LYS A 414 -3.74 20.08 -16.30
CA LYS A 414 -2.46 19.68 -15.69
C LYS A 414 -1.48 20.86 -15.56
N GLN A 415 -1.52 21.82 -16.51
CA GLN A 415 -0.69 23.03 -16.41
C GLN A 415 -1.19 23.95 -15.29
N ALA A 416 -2.51 24.02 -15.07
CA ALA A 416 -3.08 24.73 -13.93
C ALA A 416 -2.70 24.10 -12.60
N ALA A 417 -2.72 22.76 -12.52
CA ALA A 417 -2.25 22.01 -11.34
C ALA A 417 -0.75 22.26 -11.07
N LYS A 418 0.09 22.27 -12.10
CA LYS A 418 1.53 22.59 -11.95
C LYS A 418 1.74 24.00 -11.39
N ARG A 419 1.00 24.98 -11.88
CA ARG A 419 1.04 26.35 -11.35
C ARG A 419 0.65 26.38 -9.88
N ALA A 420 -0.47 25.73 -9.53
CA ALA A 420 -0.93 25.67 -8.14
C ALA A 420 0.09 24.96 -7.23
N LEU A 421 0.72 23.88 -7.67
CA LEU A 421 1.78 23.20 -6.93
C LEU A 421 2.97 24.13 -6.63
N LEU A 422 3.43 24.86 -7.66
CA LEU A 422 4.56 25.78 -7.54
C LEU A 422 4.24 26.96 -6.61
N GLU A 423 3.02 27.48 -6.67
CA GLU A 423 2.52 28.54 -5.78
C GLU A 423 2.41 28.05 -4.34
N GLU A 424 1.78 26.89 -4.12
CA GLU A 424 1.58 26.28 -2.80
C GLU A 424 2.91 26.00 -2.08
N THR A 425 3.91 25.56 -2.86
CA THR A 425 5.23 25.21 -2.32
C THR A 425 6.22 26.37 -2.30
N GLY A 426 5.81 27.58 -2.70
CA GLY A 426 6.66 28.78 -2.68
C GLY A 426 7.79 28.77 -3.71
N LEU A 427 7.74 27.91 -4.73
CA LEU A 427 8.74 27.85 -5.80
C LEU A 427 8.55 28.90 -6.89
N GLY A 428 7.48 29.69 -6.78
CA GLY A 428 7.08 30.70 -7.76
C GLY A 428 6.49 30.08 -9.03
N ALA A 429 5.61 30.81 -9.70
CA ALA A 429 4.91 30.35 -10.90
C ALA A 429 5.14 31.28 -12.10
N ASP A 430 6.32 31.88 -12.21
CA ASP A 430 6.72 32.66 -13.39
C ASP A 430 6.97 31.73 -14.60
N ALA A 431 7.13 32.32 -15.77
CA ALA A 431 7.30 31.56 -17.01
C ALA A 431 8.51 30.60 -16.97
N ARG A 432 9.58 30.96 -16.25
CA ARG A 432 10.77 30.13 -16.11
C ARG A 432 10.52 28.93 -15.19
N ALA A 433 9.87 29.15 -14.07
CA ALA A 433 9.52 28.10 -13.11
C ALA A 433 8.55 27.09 -13.73
N ILE A 434 7.55 27.57 -14.47
CA ILE A 434 6.59 26.71 -15.18
C ILE A 434 7.25 25.89 -16.31
N ALA A 435 8.21 26.48 -17.05
CA ALA A 435 8.91 25.78 -18.12
C ALA A 435 9.87 24.70 -17.61
N ARG A 436 10.38 24.83 -16.35
CA ARG A 436 11.27 23.85 -15.74
C ARG A 436 10.49 22.59 -15.34
N PRO A 437 11.03 21.37 -15.61
CA PRO A 437 10.41 20.13 -15.14
C PRO A 437 10.34 20.10 -13.60
N VAL A 438 9.20 19.66 -13.07
CA VAL A 438 9.00 19.44 -11.63
C VAL A 438 9.05 17.95 -11.32
N ILE A 439 9.93 17.55 -10.41
CA ILE A 439 10.07 16.18 -9.92
C ILE A 439 9.44 16.12 -8.53
N GLY A 440 8.37 15.35 -8.40
CA GLY A 440 7.69 15.08 -7.14
C GLY A 440 8.26 13.84 -6.46
N LEU A 441 8.31 13.86 -5.13
CA LEU A 441 8.60 12.71 -4.25
C LEU A 441 7.61 12.72 -3.10
N MET A 442 7.00 11.58 -2.83
CA MET A 442 6.08 11.43 -1.70
C MET A 442 6.24 10.04 -1.09
N SER A 443 6.80 9.94 0.12
CA SER A 443 6.95 8.66 0.79
C SER A 443 7.43 8.80 2.24
N ARG A 444 7.54 7.66 2.95
CA ARG A 444 8.35 7.58 4.15
C ARG A 444 9.83 7.73 3.79
N LEU A 445 10.57 8.55 4.54
CA LEU A 445 11.98 8.82 4.30
C LEU A 445 12.84 7.73 4.95
N THR A 446 13.04 6.62 4.23
CA THR A 446 13.76 5.43 4.71
C THR A 446 14.69 4.88 3.63
N ASP A 447 15.62 4.00 4.03
CA ASP A 447 16.49 3.27 3.09
C ASP A 447 15.69 2.43 2.09
N GLN A 448 14.57 1.83 2.53
CA GLN A 448 13.68 1.08 1.65
C GLN A 448 13.21 1.93 0.46
N LYS A 449 12.88 3.19 0.71
CA LYS A 449 12.38 4.12 -0.32
C LYS A 449 13.51 4.80 -1.12
N GLY A 450 14.77 4.43 -0.87
CA GLY A 450 15.94 4.89 -1.64
C GLY A 450 16.48 6.25 -1.21
N PHE A 451 16.20 6.69 0.03
CA PHE A 451 16.72 7.97 0.51
C PHE A 451 18.23 7.94 0.77
N ASP A 452 18.82 6.78 1.04
CA ASP A 452 20.28 6.59 1.04
C ASP A 452 20.87 6.82 -0.36
N LEU A 453 20.22 6.31 -1.41
CA LEU A 453 20.61 6.51 -2.80
C LEU A 453 20.48 7.98 -3.22
N LEU A 454 19.38 8.64 -2.84
CA LEU A 454 19.17 10.08 -3.08
C LEU A 454 20.23 10.93 -2.35
N THR A 455 20.62 10.53 -1.13
CA THR A 455 21.67 11.19 -0.36
C THR A 455 23.03 11.09 -1.09
N ALA A 456 23.37 9.90 -1.58
CA ALA A 456 24.61 9.67 -2.29
C ALA A 456 24.67 10.41 -3.65
N ALA A 457 23.52 10.71 -4.25
CA ALA A 457 23.40 11.42 -5.53
C ALA A 457 23.12 12.93 -5.37
N ALA A 458 23.00 13.46 -4.15
CA ALA A 458 22.39 14.76 -3.88
C ALA A 458 22.99 15.93 -4.69
N ASP A 459 24.33 16.05 -4.74
CA ASP A 459 24.99 17.14 -5.46
C ASP A 459 24.74 17.06 -6.97
N GLU A 460 24.76 15.84 -7.52
CA GLU A 460 24.50 15.62 -8.93
C GLU A 460 23.03 15.89 -9.27
N LEU A 461 22.08 15.47 -8.43
CA LEU A 461 20.65 15.76 -8.58
C LEU A 461 20.39 17.27 -8.56
N MET A 462 21.02 18.00 -7.65
CA MET A 462 20.86 19.45 -7.54
C MET A 462 21.53 20.20 -8.71
N SER A 463 22.44 19.58 -9.47
CA SER A 463 23.00 20.15 -10.69
C SER A 463 22.05 20.11 -11.89
N LEU A 464 21.04 19.25 -11.87
CA LEU A 464 20.06 19.09 -12.95
C LEU A 464 19.12 20.30 -13.02
N ASP A 465 18.68 20.65 -14.23
CA ASP A 465 17.71 21.74 -14.45
C ASP A 465 16.28 21.23 -14.21
N ALA A 466 15.95 20.99 -12.93
CA ALA A 466 14.66 20.57 -12.46
C ALA A 466 14.30 21.30 -11.17
N SER A 467 13.01 21.40 -10.86
CA SER A 467 12.47 21.76 -9.56
C SER A 467 12.07 20.47 -8.81
N TRP A 468 12.18 20.49 -7.49
CA TRP A 468 11.96 19.33 -6.64
C TRP A 468 10.91 19.66 -5.57
N VAL A 469 9.92 18.81 -5.44
CA VAL A 469 8.89 18.91 -4.39
C VAL A 469 8.84 17.60 -3.63
N MET A 470 9.15 17.63 -2.34
CA MET A 470 9.16 16.48 -1.47
C MET A 470 8.14 16.61 -0.36
N LEU A 471 7.31 15.59 -0.17
CA LEU A 471 6.36 15.43 0.92
C LEU A 471 6.61 14.10 1.63
N GLY A 472 6.76 14.13 2.95
CA GLY A 472 6.89 12.91 3.74
C GLY A 472 7.64 13.11 5.05
N SER A 473 7.72 12.07 5.85
CA SER A 473 8.46 12.02 7.12
C SER A 473 9.15 10.69 7.29
N GLY A 474 10.14 10.61 8.18
CA GLY A 474 10.86 9.36 8.42
C GLY A 474 12.12 9.55 9.22
N GLU A 475 13.22 8.96 8.77
CA GLU A 475 14.49 9.04 9.48
C GLU A 475 15.04 10.48 9.49
N ARG A 476 15.36 10.95 10.67
CA ARG A 476 15.81 12.33 10.93
C ARG A 476 16.95 12.77 10.00
N ARG A 477 17.91 11.88 9.70
CA ARG A 477 19.03 12.18 8.80
C ARG A 477 18.57 12.62 7.41
N TYR A 478 17.50 12.02 6.89
CA TYR A 478 16.93 12.34 5.58
C TYR A 478 16.11 13.62 5.62
N GLU A 479 15.33 13.83 6.68
CA GLU A 479 14.60 15.07 6.86
C GLU A 479 15.55 16.29 6.94
N GLU A 480 16.64 16.18 7.71
CA GLU A 480 17.64 17.23 7.84
C GLU A 480 18.38 17.52 6.53
N LEU A 481 18.73 16.46 5.77
CA LEU A 481 19.32 16.61 4.43
C LEU A 481 18.40 17.42 3.52
N TRP A 482 17.13 17.01 3.40
CA TRP A 482 16.20 17.65 2.48
C TRP A 482 15.87 19.10 2.91
N ARG A 483 15.74 19.39 4.20
CA ARG A 483 15.64 20.78 4.70
C ARG A 483 16.89 21.60 4.30
N THR A 484 18.08 21.01 4.39
CA THR A 484 19.32 21.67 3.98
C THR A 484 19.35 21.95 2.48
N LEU A 485 18.91 20.99 1.65
CA LEU A 485 18.82 21.17 0.21
C LEU A 485 17.82 22.27 -0.15
N ALA A 486 16.66 22.32 0.50
CA ALA A 486 15.67 23.37 0.30
C ALA A 486 16.23 24.76 0.66
N ALA A 487 16.97 24.87 1.76
CA ALA A 487 17.60 26.14 2.17
C ALA A 487 18.69 26.60 1.18
N ARG A 488 19.51 25.66 0.64
CA ARG A 488 20.59 25.98 -0.32
C ARG A 488 20.07 26.27 -1.72
N HIS A 489 18.96 25.66 -2.11
CA HIS A 489 18.38 25.76 -3.45
C HIS A 489 16.96 26.35 -3.41
N SER A 490 16.77 27.39 -2.61
CA SER A 490 15.49 28.11 -2.50
C SER A 490 15.00 28.55 -3.89
N GLY A 491 13.72 28.38 -4.19
CA GLY A 491 13.14 28.59 -5.52
C GLY A 491 13.29 27.43 -6.51
N ARG A 492 13.95 26.31 -6.11
CA ARG A 492 13.98 25.05 -6.88
C ARG A 492 13.68 23.79 -6.07
N VAL A 493 13.82 23.84 -4.76
CA VAL A 493 13.57 22.71 -3.86
C VAL A 493 12.59 23.13 -2.78
N ALA A 494 11.46 22.45 -2.69
CA ALA A 494 10.47 22.60 -1.64
C ALA A 494 10.31 21.29 -0.87
N VAL A 495 10.22 21.39 0.45
CA VAL A 495 10.16 20.24 1.36
C VAL A 495 9.08 20.46 2.40
N THR A 496 8.15 19.53 2.48
CA THR A 496 7.13 19.45 3.53
C THR A 496 7.36 18.17 4.33
N ILE A 497 7.69 18.32 5.62
CA ILE A 497 7.84 17.17 6.51
C ILE A 497 6.51 16.88 7.19
N GLY A 498 6.02 15.67 7.00
CA GLY A 498 4.73 15.23 7.50
C GLY A 498 3.83 14.67 6.40
N PHE A 499 2.54 14.68 6.66
CA PHE A 499 1.50 14.28 5.72
C PHE A 499 0.59 15.49 5.44
N ASP A 500 0.29 15.72 4.17
CA ASP A 500 -0.66 16.72 3.69
C ASP A 500 -1.39 16.16 2.47
N GLU A 501 -2.67 15.86 2.64
CA GLU A 501 -3.48 15.22 1.60
C GLU A 501 -3.65 16.13 0.36
N ARG A 502 -3.91 17.43 0.57
CA ARG A 502 -4.07 18.37 -0.52
C ARG A 502 -2.77 18.50 -1.33
N LEU A 503 -1.64 18.64 -0.63
CA LEU A 503 -0.34 18.70 -1.29
C LEU A 503 -0.01 17.38 -2.01
N ALA A 504 -0.41 16.22 -1.48
CA ALA A 504 -0.24 14.94 -2.15
C ALA A 504 -0.96 14.92 -3.51
N HIS A 505 -2.24 15.32 -3.57
CA HIS A 505 -3.00 15.42 -4.81
C HIS A 505 -2.38 16.45 -5.78
N LEU A 506 -1.91 17.59 -5.27
CA LEU A 506 -1.23 18.59 -6.10
C LEU A 506 0.10 18.11 -6.65
N ILE A 507 0.87 17.31 -5.90
CA ILE A 507 2.12 16.69 -6.40
C ILE A 507 1.80 15.73 -7.54
N GLU A 508 0.83 14.83 -7.35
CA GLU A 508 0.44 13.86 -8.39
C GLU A 508 -0.10 14.56 -9.66
N ALA A 509 -0.85 15.64 -9.49
CA ALA A 509 -1.41 16.37 -10.63
C ALA A 509 -0.45 17.37 -11.27
N GLY A 510 0.35 18.05 -10.45
CA GLY A 510 1.13 19.22 -10.88
C GLY A 510 2.60 18.94 -11.20
N ALA A 511 3.17 17.86 -10.67
CA ALA A 511 4.51 17.46 -11.08
C ALA A 511 4.51 16.92 -12.53
N ASP A 512 5.64 17.02 -13.19
CA ASP A 512 5.86 16.42 -14.51
C ASP A 512 6.36 14.98 -14.38
N LEU A 513 7.16 14.74 -13.35
CA LEU A 513 7.81 13.48 -13.03
C LEU A 513 7.57 13.12 -11.58
N PHE A 514 7.47 11.84 -11.29
CA PHE A 514 7.38 11.31 -9.92
C PHE A 514 8.50 10.31 -9.69
N LEU A 515 9.30 10.50 -8.64
CA LEU A 515 10.51 9.71 -8.41
C LEU A 515 10.33 8.68 -7.29
N MET A 516 10.55 7.39 -7.61
CA MET A 516 10.52 6.27 -6.66
C MET A 516 11.76 5.39 -6.82
N PRO A 517 12.90 5.75 -6.22
CA PRO A 517 14.16 5.01 -6.35
C PRO A 517 14.26 3.87 -5.34
N SER A 518 13.18 3.20 -5.05
CA SER A 518 13.06 2.22 -3.95
C SER A 518 14.08 1.08 -4.08
N ARG A 519 14.71 0.69 -2.95
CA ARG A 519 15.58 -0.48 -2.85
C ARG A 519 14.81 -1.76 -3.13
N PHE A 520 13.61 -1.86 -2.61
CA PHE A 520 12.59 -2.84 -2.96
C PHE A 520 11.20 -2.22 -2.76
N GLU A 521 10.24 -2.61 -3.59
CA GLU A 521 8.88 -2.08 -3.57
C GLU A 521 7.89 -3.20 -3.89
N PRO A 522 7.24 -3.79 -2.89
CA PRO A 522 6.33 -4.93 -3.13
C PRO A 522 5.29 -4.67 -4.23
N CYS A 523 4.58 -3.56 -4.16
CA CYS A 523 3.68 -3.08 -5.19
C CYS A 523 3.98 -1.63 -5.56
N GLY A 524 3.93 -0.74 -4.59
CA GLY A 524 3.83 0.70 -4.80
C GLY A 524 2.41 1.12 -5.19
N LEU A 525 1.99 2.28 -4.71
CA LEU A 525 0.72 2.89 -5.10
C LEU A 525 0.94 4.25 -5.78
N ASN A 526 1.94 5.00 -5.33
CA ASN A 526 2.17 6.35 -5.84
C ASN A 526 2.48 6.38 -7.34
N GLN A 527 3.20 5.40 -7.90
CA GLN A 527 3.38 5.30 -9.34
C GLN A 527 2.05 5.07 -10.08
N LEU A 528 1.09 4.37 -9.46
CA LEU A 528 -0.23 4.17 -10.05
C LEU A 528 -1.04 5.46 -10.04
N TYR A 529 -0.97 6.23 -8.94
CA TYR A 529 -1.56 7.57 -8.88
C TYR A 529 -0.90 8.49 -9.92
N SER A 530 0.42 8.49 -9.99
CA SER A 530 1.18 9.27 -10.97
C SER A 530 0.78 8.93 -12.41
N LEU A 531 0.71 7.65 -12.76
CA LEU A 531 0.23 7.20 -14.07
C LEU A 531 -1.17 7.71 -14.36
N ARG A 532 -2.09 7.60 -13.38
CA ARG A 532 -3.48 8.06 -13.48
C ARG A 532 -3.58 9.57 -13.72
N TYR A 533 -2.67 10.35 -13.15
CA TYR A 533 -2.61 11.82 -13.32
C TYR A 533 -1.69 12.27 -14.45
N GLY A 534 -1.11 11.36 -15.24
CA GLY A 534 -0.20 11.69 -16.34
C GLY A 534 1.10 12.35 -15.86
N THR A 535 1.48 12.13 -14.62
CA THR A 535 2.80 12.42 -14.06
C THR A 535 3.66 11.20 -14.31
N LEU A 536 4.76 11.35 -15.09
CA LEU A 536 5.49 10.18 -15.56
C LEU A 536 6.45 9.66 -14.48
N PRO A 537 6.34 8.39 -14.05
CA PRO A 537 7.20 7.84 -13.00
C PRO A 537 8.64 7.66 -13.48
N ILE A 538 9.59 7.93 -12.57
CA ILE A 538 10.98 7.47 -12.67
C ILE A 538 11.19 6.47 -11.54
N VAL A 539 11.39 5.21 -11.85
CA VAL A 539 11.37 4.16 -10.85
C VAL A 539 12.56 3.21 -10.98
N ARG A 540 12.98 2.61 -9.87
CA ARG A 540 13.81 1.42 -9.97
C ARG A 540 12.94 0.23 -10.40
N ALA A 541 13.46 -0.60 -11.33
CA ALA A 541 12.75 -1.77 -11.83
C ALA A 541 12.79 -2.92 -10.81
N THR A 542 11.91 -2.83 -9.78
CA THR A 542 11.75 -3.82 -8.71
C THR A 542 10.28 -3.95 -8.34
N GLY A 543 9.84 -5.16 -7.96
CA GLY A 543 8.46 -5.45 -7.55
C GLY A 543 7.42 -4.85 -8.48
N GLY A 544 6.35 -4.29 -7.89
CA GLY A 544 5.27 -3.70 -8.65
C GLY A 544 5.65 -2.48 -9.49
N LEU A 545 6.76 -1.80 -9.20
CA LEU A 545 7.25 -0.71 -10.05
C LEU A 545 7.67 -1.23 -11.43
N LYS A 546 8.30 -2.40 -11.48
CA LYS A 546 8.67 -3.07 -12.74
C LYS A 546 7.45 -3.55 -13.52
N ASP A 547 6.41 -3.97 -12.81
CA ASP A 547 5.21 -4.54 -13.42
C ASP A 547 4.27 -3.46 -13.98
N THR A 548 4.38 -2.21 -13.51
CA THR A 548 3.43 -1.14 -13.81
C THR A 548 3.99 0.01 -14.64
N VAL A 549 5.32 0.15 -14.72
CA VAL A 549 5.98 1.23 -15.44
C VAL A 549 6.75 0.70 -16.64
N ASP A 550 6.29 1.00 -17.84
CA ASP A 550 6.98 0.69 -19.09
C ASP A 550 8.04 1.77 -19.40
N ASP A 551 9.29 1.33 -19.62
CA ASP A 551 10.39 2.24 -19.94
C ASP A 551 10.17 2.95 -21.31
N ALA A 552 10.40 4.25 -21.36
CA ALA A 552 10.27 5.07 -22.56
C ALA A 552 11.21 4.66 -23.71
N GLY A 553 12.28 3.92 -23.40
CA GLY A 553 13.18 3.36 -24.40
C GLY A 553 12.59 2.24 -25.26
N ARG A 554 11.48 1.63 -24.82
CA ARG A 554 10.75 0.64 -25.63
C ARG A 554 9.90 1.34 -26.67
N ALA A 555 10.08 0.97 -27.93
CA ALA A 555 9.44 1.61 -29.08
C ALA A 555 7.91 1.76 -28.91
N GLY A 556 7.46 2.98 -28.65
CA GLY A 556 6.05 3.37 -28.62
C GLY A 556 5.23 3.03 -27.38
N ALA A 557 5.74 2.24 -26.43
CA ALA A 557 4.97 1.73 -25.29
C ALA A 557 5.25 2.45 -23.95
N GLY A 558 6.24 3.35 -23.88
CA GLY A 558 6.69 3.94 -22.60
C GLY A 558 5.61 4.74 -21.85
N THR A 559 5.55 4.49 -20.54
CA THR A 559 4.69 5.23 -19.60
C THR A 559 5.50 5.89 -18.50
N GLY A 560 6.83 5.68 -18.47
CA GLY A 560 7.76 6.24 -17.50
C GLY A 560 9.21 5.92 -17.84
N PHE A 561 10.08 6.00 -16.85
CA PHE A 561 11.52 5.76 -16.99
C PHE A 561 11.98 4.79 -15.91
N THR A 562 12.71 3.77 -16.29
CA THR A 562 13.18 2.76 -15.34
C THR A 562 14.70 2.69 -15.28
N PHE A 563 15.25 2.34 -14.11
CA PHE A 563 16.64 1.95 -13.96
C PHE A 563 16.75 0.66 -13.16
N LEU A 564 17.79 -0.14 -13.39
CA LEU A 564 17.93 -1.46 -12.80
C LEU A 564 18.87 -1.46 -11.59
N GLN A 565 20.10 -0.93 -11.76
CA GLN A 565 21.12 -0.97 -10.72
C GLN A 565 20.83 0.05 -9.63
N TYR A 566 20.97 -0.38 -8.36
CA TYR A 566 20.79 0.49 -7.20
C TYR A 566 22.06 1.34 -6.98
N THR A 567 22.33 2.28 -7.90
CA THR A 567 23.51 3.15 -7.87
C THR A 567 23.13 4.59 -8.24
N PRO A 568 23.87 5.59 -7.69
CA PRO A 568 23.66 7.01 -8.02
C PRO A 568 23.68 7.28 -9.53
N GLY A 569 24.65 6.72 -10.25
CA GLY A 569 24.79 6.91 -11.70
C GLY A 569 23.56 6.40 -12.47
N ALA A 570 23.06 5.21 -12.17
CA ALA A 570 21.86 4.66 -12.84
C ALA A 570 20.59 5.49 -12.57
N LEU A 571 20.43 5.99 -11.34
CA LEU A 571 19.35 6.90 -10.97
C LEU A 571 19.43 8.20 -11.79
N VAL A 572 20.60 8.86 -11.78
CA VAL A 572 20.80 10.14 -12.46
C VAL A 572 20.62 9.98 -13.97
N ASP A 573 21.08 8.89 -14.57
CA ASP A 573 20.90 8.61 -16.00
C ASP A 573 19.43 8.44 -16.38
N ALA A 574 18.62 7.78 -15.53
CA ALA A 574 17.18 7.69 -15.74
C ALA A 574 16.51 9.07 -15.70
N ILE A 575 16.89 9.92 -14.74
CA ILE A 575 16.39 11.29 -14.64
C ILE A 575 16.81 12.10 -15.88
N ARG A 576 18.07 12.00 -16.31
CA ARG A 576 18.55 12.69 -17.53
C ARG A 576 17.77 12.27 -18.77
N ARG A 577 17.48 10.98 -18.94
CA ARG A 577 16.62 10.49 -20.03
C ARG A 577 15.23 11.13 -19.99
N ALA A 578 14.64 11.22 -18.79
CA ALA A 578 13.35 11.86 -18.59
C ALA A 578 13.38 13.35 -18.95
N LEU A 579 14.40 14.09 -18.50
CA LEU A 579 14.57 15.51 -18.83
C LEU A 579 14.81 15.76 -20.32
N VAL A 580 15.45 14.84 -21.02
CA VAL A 580 15.60 14.89 -22.49
C VAL A 580 14.23 14.67 -23.17
N ALA A 581 13.48 13.65 -22.75
CA ALA A 581 12.15 13.36 -23.30
C ALA A 581 11.15 14.50 -23.07
N TYR A 582 11.23 15.17 -21.91
CA TYR A 582 10.38 16.32 -21.56
C TYR A 582 10.46 17.46 -22.59
N ARG A 583 11.60 17.63 -23.27
CA ARG A 583 11.79 18.66 -24.29
C ARG A 583 11.00 18.40 -25.59
N SER A 584 10.54 17.18 -25.80
CA SER A 584 9.72 16.80 -26.96
C SER A 584 8.24 16.75 -26.57
N ALA A 585 7.51 17.83 -26.82
CA ALA A 585 6.13 17.99 -26.37
C ALA A 585 5.19 16.86 -26.86
N ASP A 586 5.37 16.39 -28.12
CA ASP A 586 4.50 15.36 -28.69
C ASP A 586 4.79 13.97 -28.07
N LEU A 587 6.08 13.63 -27.90
CA LEU A 587 6.47 12.40 -27.20
C LEU A 587 5.93 12.42 -25.78
N TRP A 588 6.13 13.52 -25.05
CA TRP A 588 5.71 13.68 -23.67
C TRP A 588 4.21 13.51 -23.49
N ARG A 589 3.40 14.24 -24.27
CA ARG A 589 1.93 14.10 -24.26
C ARG A 589 1.47 12.70 -24.65
N GLY A 590 2.15 12.07 -25.62
CA GLY A 590 1.89 10.68 -26.00
C GLY A 590 2.08 9.71 -24.84
N MET A 591 3.17 9.86 -24.06
CA MET A 591 3.42 9.06 -22.85
C MET A 591 2.38 9.33 -21.77
N GLN A 592 2.05 10.58 -21.49
CA GLN A 592 1.04 10.96 -20.51
C GLN A 592 -0.32 10.32 -20.82
N ARG A 593 -0.78 10.41 -22.05
CA ARG A 593 -2.06 9.80 -22.49
C ARG A 593 -2.06 8.28 -22.35
N ARG A 594 -0.95 7.60 -22.65
CA ARG A 594 -0.84 6.14 -22.47
C ARG A 594 -0.88 5.78 -20.99
N ALA A 595 -0.12 6.48 -20.15
CA ALA A 595 -0.10 6.29 -18.71
C ALA A 595 -1.51 6.42 -18.11
N MET A 596 -2.21 7.50 -18.44
CA MET A 596 -3.55 7.78 -17.90
C MET A 596 -4.63 6.80 -18.38
N ARG A 597 -4.40 6.05 -19.45
CA ARG A 597 -5.35 5.06 -19.99
C ARG A 597 -5.12 3.64 -19.50
N GLN A 598 -4.07 3.40 -18.71
CA GLN A 598 -3.89 2.10 -18.09
C GLN A 598 -4.99 1.85 -17.04
N ASP A 599 -5.50 0.62 -17.00
CA ASP A 599 -6.49 0.19 -16.00
C ASP A 599 -5.76 -0.39 -14.78
N HIS A 600 -5.65 0.42 -13.74
CA HIS A 600 -5.15 0.04 -12.43
C HIS A 600 -6.27 0.09 -11.39
N SER A 601 -7.51 -0.17 -11.78
CA SER A 601 -8.65 -0.20 -10.87
C SER A 601 -8.62 -1.44 -9.96
N TRP A 602 -9.27 -1.33 -8.81
CA TRP A 602 -9.51 -2.48 -7.95
C TRP A 602 -10.38 -3.55 -8.59
N ASP A 603 -11.23 -3.19 -9.55
CA ASP A 603 -12.03 -4.15 -10.32
C ASP A 603 -11.13 -5.10 -11.13
N ALA A 604 -10.04 -4.59 -11.70
CA ALA A 604 -9.06 -5.42 -12.40
C ALA A 604 -8.39 -6.40 -11.44
N SER A 605 -7.90 -5.92 -10.29
CA SER A 605 -7.27 -6.75 -9.26
C SER A 605 -8.24 -7.78 -8.66
N ALA A 606 -9.47 -7.36 -8.34
CA ALA A 606 -10.50 -8.25 -7.77
C ALA A 606 -10.83 -9.43 -8.70
N ARG A 607 -10.85 -9.22 -10.03
CA ARG A 607 -11.04 -10.31 -11.00
C ARG A 607 -9.94 -11.37 -10.89
N GLU A 608 -8.69 -10.99 -10.64
CA GLU A 608 -7.59 -11.95 -10.45
C GLU A 608 -7.76 -12.72 -9.12
N TYR A 609 -8.12 -12.04 -8.02
CA TYR A 609 -8.43 -12.72 -6.75
C TYR A 609 -9.59 -13.70 -6.89
N VAL A 610 -10.65 -13.34 -7.62
CA VAL A 610 -11.80 -14.24 -7.86
C VAL A 610 -11.38 -15.50 -8.63
N LYS A 611 -10.44 -15.43 -9.57
CA LYS A 611 -9.90 -16.61 -10.25
C LYS A 611 -9.24 -17.56 -9.26
N VAL A 612 -8.39 -17.04 -8.37
CA VAL A 612 -7.73 -17.80 -7.31
C VAL A 612 -8.76 -18.46 -6.38
N TYR A 613 -9.74 -17.68 -5.89
CA TYR A 613 -10.75 -18.19 -4.98
C TYR A 613 -11.60 -19.31 -5.60
N ARG A 614 -11.97 -19.17 -6.88
CA ARG A 614 -12.75 -20.18 -7.59
C ARG A 614 -11.98 -21.48 -7.80
N ALA A 615 -10.69 -21.39 -8.15
CA ALA A 615 -9.83 -22.57 -8.28
C ALA A 615 -9.79 -23.33 -6.95
N LEU A 616 -9.51 -22.65 -5.84
CA LEU A 616 -9.45 -23.25 -4.51
C LEU A 616 -10.78 -23.88 -4.05
N THR A 617 -11.89 -23.20 -4.30
CA THR A 617 -13.21 -23.74 -3.93
C THR A 617 -13.60 -24.95 -4.75
N ALA A 618 -13.23 -25.01 -6.03
CA ALA A 618 -13.43 -26.19 -6.87
C ALA A 618 -12.62 -27.38 -6.36
N GLU A 619 -11.33 -27.20 -6.08
CA GLU A 619 -10.46 -28.24 -5.52
C GLU A 619 -10.96 -28.74 -4.16
N ALA A 620 -11.44 -27.85 -3.27
CA ALA A 620 -11.97 -28.23 -1.98
C ALA A 620 -13.22 -29.11 -2.12
N ARG A 621 -14.12 -28.82 -3.07
CA ARG A 621 -15.28 -29.66 -3.39
C ARG A 621 -14.88 -31.03 -3.92
N GLU A 622 -13.93 -31.10 -4.83
CA GLU A 622 -13.41 -32.37 -5.34
C GLU A 622 -12.79 -33.23 -4.23
N ARG A 623 -12.04 -32.64 -3.30
CA ARG A 623 -11.52 -33.33 -2.13
C ARG A 623 -12.63 -33.90 -1.24
N SER A 624 -13.66 -33.11 -0.98
CA SER A 624 -14.82 -33.52 -0.16
C SER A 624 -15.62 -34.67 -0.81
N THR A 625 -15.71 -34.71 -2.13
CA THR A 625 -16.43 -35.79 -2.85
C THR A 625 -15.62 -37.08 -2.97
N ARG A 626 -14.29 -37.04 -2.78
CA ARG A 626 -13.39 -38.20 -2.84
C ARG A 626 -13.16 -38.85 -1.47
N GLN A 627 -13.52 -38.17 -0.39
CA GLN A 627 -13.48 -38.77 0.96
C GLN A 627 -14.82 -39.50 1.20
N PRO A 628 -14.81 -40.84 1.39
CA PRO A 628 -16.02 -41.65 1.56
C PRO A 628 -16.75 -41.37 2.87
#